data_d082f5694a125c37f719617140fdfb0e
#
_entry.id   d082f5694a125c37f719617140fdfb0e
#
_cell.length_a   1.000
_cell.length_b   1.000
_cell.length_c   1.000
_cell.angle_alpha   90.00
_cell.angle_beta   90.00
_cell.angle_gamma   90.00
#
_symmetry.space_group_name_H-M   'P 1'
#
loop_
_entity.id
_entity.type
_entity.pdbx_description
1 polymer ?
#
loop_
_entity_poly.entity_id
_entity_poly.type
_entity_poly.pdbx_seq_one_letter_code
_entity_poly.pdbx_strand_id
1 'polypeptide(L)'
;MFTIGFSNLIPRALHVLDALRALRTLSAGPALARGGLLAACFALSAGLAACGGGGGSDNSSSSSNSASDTSKLPAGPTQQPIAVGAANTVGVTVNAGVTGNMPNIPTISVTLCVAGTSTCQTISNVQVDTASYGLRIAASALNSTMTGALPLTTASGGTLAECTAFADGYTWGTVRNADVKIGGETASNIPVQVVGDLSTSSVPQACASYGAAQNSPQELGANGLIGIGVAPWDCGSRCATNVNNTSSYYSCPNGSNCSTVAVATGAQVANPVAHFATDNNGVILQMQPVSLNGQASATGTLVFGIGTQSNNTMSASQTFATDQWGDVVGSYKGRSLAAFLDSGSNGLFFNDSSIGQCGGNLGTFYCPSTPLALSATLTDLNNKTATVNFNVVSAQVLLGNGTNYVANDLGGEFGSNANLDLGLPFFYGRYVYYGFDKTATGGTQTPYFAF
;
A
#
# COMPACT_ATOMS: atom_id res chain seq x y z
N MET A 1 -22.74 -29.55 -14.82
CA MET A 1 -23.30 -28.93 -13.61
C MET A 1 -22.30 -29.22 -12.49
N PHE A 2 -21.22 -28.41 -12.40
CA PHE A 2 -20.22 -28.53 -11.35
C PHE A 2 -20.29 -27.28 -10.50
N THR A 3 -20.81 -27.46 -9.30
CA THR A 3 -20.87 -26.44 -8.25
C THR A 3 -19.50 -26.35 -7.60
N ILE A 4 -18.72 -25.32 -7.92
CA ILE A 4 -17.51 -24.99 -7.17
C ILE A 4 -17.95 -24.14 -5.98
N GLY A 5 -17.89 -24.75 -4.79
CA GLY A 5 -18.17 -24.06 -3.54
C GLY A 5 -17.05 -23.07 -3.22
N PHE A 6 -17.33 -21.77 -3.32
CA PHE A 6 -16.50 -20.73 -2.77
C PHE A 6 -16.76 -20.61 -1.26
N SER A 7 -16.02 -21.37 -0.48
CA SER A 7 -15.94 -21.15 0.97
C SER A 7 -14.48 -20.93 1.34
N ASN A 8 -14.19 -19.76 1.92
CA ASN A 8 -12.94 -19.27 2.52
C ASN A 8 -12.15 -18.27 1.68
N LEU A 9 -12.73 -17.08 1.45
CA LEU A 9 -11.94 -15.88 1.19
C LEU A 9 -11.55 -15.24 2.53
N ILE A 10 -10.30 -15.46 2.90
CA ILE A 10 -9.61 -14.89 4.04
C ILE A 10 -9.19 -13.45 3.66
N PRO A 11 -9.22 -12.44 4.56
CA PRO A 11 -8.70 -11.10 4.26
C PRO A 11 -7.28 -11.15 3.71
N ARG A 12 -6.90 -10.20 2.86
CA ARG A 12 -5.58 -10.11 2.20
C ARG A 12 -4.40 -10.43 3.11
N ALA A 13 -4.44 -10.00 4.36
CA ALA A 13 -3.43 -10.26 5.37
C ALA A 13 -3.24 -11.73 5.74
N LEU A 14 -4.25 -12.58 5.61
CA LEU A 14 -4.14 -14.00 5.99
C LEU A 14 -3.52 -14.88 4.91
N HIS A 15 -3.57 -14.50 3.63
CA HIS A 15 -2.91 -15.26 2.56
C HIS A 15 -1.38 -15.11 2.59
N VAL A 16 -0.86 -13.99 3.12
CA VAL A 16 0.59 -13.76 3.30
C VAL A 16 1.17 -14.65 4.42
N LEU A 17 0.37 -14.97 5.45
CA LEU A 17 0.82 -15.73 6.62
C LEU A 17 1.16 -17.20 6.34
N ASP A 18 0.48 -17.85 5.41
CA ASP A 18 0.76 -19.26 5.10
C ASP A 18 2.09 -19.42 4.35
N ALA A 19 2.50 -18.43 3.55
CA ALA A 19 3.78 -18.42 2.87
C ALA A 19 4.95 -18.14 3.83
N LEU A 20 4.77 -17.24 4.81
CA LEU A 20 5.78 -16.93 5.83
C LEU A 20 5.99 -18.09 6.84
N ARG A 21 4.96 -18.89 7.10
CA ARG A 21 5.09 -20.10 7.93
C ARG A 21 5.91 -21.20 7.24
N ALA A 22 5.81 -21.34 5.93
CA ALA A 22 6.58 -22.32 5.16
C ALA A 22 8.09 -21.99 5.14
N LEU A 23 8.48 -20.72 5.18
CA LEU A 23 9.87 -20.28 5.21
C LEU A 23 10.55 -20.47 6.58
N ARG A 24 9.80 -20.47 7.70
CA ARG A 24 10.36 -20.66 9.05
C ARG A 24 10.68 -22.11 9.41
N THR A 25 10.17 -23.09 8.69
CA THR A 25 10.44 -24.52 8.97
C THR A 25 11.71 -25.05 8.29
N LEU A 26 12.39 -24.26 7.45
CA LEU A 26 13.61 -24.68 6.74
C LEU A 26 14.93 -24.15 7.35
N SER A 27 14.92 -23.43 8.49
CA SER A 27 16.15 -22.86 9.07
C SER A 27 16.41 -23.25 10.53
N ALA A 28 16.06 -24.46 10.94
CA ALA A 28 16.47 -25.00 12.25
C ALA A 28 17.45 -26.16 12.06
N GLY A 29 18.71 -25.84 11.79
CA GLY A 29 19.86 -26.75 11.93
C GLY A 29 20.73 -26.31 13.10
N PRO A 30 21.39 -27.25 13.84
CA PRO A 30 21.94 -26.96 15.15
C PRO A 30 23.25 -26.17 15.09
N ALA A 31 23.36 -25.16 15.98
CA ALA A 31 24.56 -24.42 16.24
C ALA A 31 25.61 -25.30 16.91
N LEU A 32 26.77 -25.45 16.32
CA LEU A 32 27.99 -25.94 16.98
C LEU A 32 28.93 -24.76 17.24
N ALA A 33 29.11 -24.47 18.50
CA ALA A 33 30.09 -23.54 19.02
C ALA A 33 31.51 -24.04 18.80
N ARG A 34 32.41 -23.18 18.37
CA ARG A 34 33.84 -23.19 18.76
C ARG A 34 34.50 -21.85 18.41
N GLY A 35 35.11 -21.31 19.38
CA GLY A 35 35.83 -20.10 19.55
C GLY A 35 37.29 -20.17 19.10
N GLY A 36 37.96 -19.02 19.23
CA GLY A 36 39.43 -18.83 19.12
C GLY A 36 39.77 -17.74 18.11
N LEU A 37 39.99 -16.57 18.50
CA LEU A 37 41.18 -15.79 18.90
C LEU A 37 42.16 -15.38 17.79
N LEU A 38 42.45 -14.04 17.74
CA LEU A 38 43.69 -13.31 17.40
C LEU A 38 44.09 -13.22 15.88
N ALA A 39 44.47 -12.12 15.38
CA ALA A 39 45.23 -10.93 15.64
C ALA A 39 45.71 -10.30 14.30
N ALA A 40 45.73 -9.01 14.31
CA ALA A 40 46.36 -8.02 13.46
C ALA A 40 47.58 -8.42 12.58
N CYS A 41 47.68 -7.78 11.39
CA CYS A 41 48.90 -7.05 11.00
C CYS A 41 48.68 -6.15 9.78
N PHE A 42 49.15 -4.94 9.89
CA PHE A 42 49.35 -3.88 8.90
C PHE A 42 50.39 -4.29 7.85
N ALA A 43 50.25 -3.86 6.61
CA ALA A 43 51.36 -3.37 5.82
C ALA A 43 50.90 -2.51 4.63
N LEU A 44 51.36 -1.26 4.62
CA LEU A 44 51.42 -0.35 3.49
C LEU A 44 52.43 -0.85 2.48
N SER A 45 52.20 -0.60 1.16
CA SER A 45 53.25 -0.25 0.23
C SER A 45 52.71 0.50 -0.99
N ALA A 46 53.24 1.69 -1.19
CA ALA A 46 53.11 2.54 -2.37
C ALA A 46 54.15 2.13 -3.42
N GLY A 47 53.89 2.40 -4.70
CA GLY A 47 54.86 2.25 -5.78
C GLY A 47 54.31 2.57 -7.17
N LEU A 48 54.40 3.80 -7.56
CA LEU A 48 54.99 4.46 -8.74
C LEU A 48 54.68 4.01 -10.17
N ALA A 49 54.40 5.03 -10.95
CA ALA A 49 54.09 5.14 -12.37
C ALA A 49 55.19 4.70 -13.32
N ALA A 50 54.78 4.26 -14.51
CA ALA A 50 55.60 4.40 -15.72
C ALA A 50 54.68 4.62 -16.95
N CYS A 51 54.94 5.70 -17.68
CA CYS A 51 54.44 6.01 -19.01
C CYS A 51 55.03 5.07 -20.08
N GLY A 52 54.21 4.67 -21.07
CA GLY A 52 54.66 4.05 -22.29
C GLY A 52 53.58 4.12 -23.35
N GLY A 53 53.72 5.00 -24.35
CA GLY A 53 52.79 5.17 -25.45
C GLY A 53 52.90 4.07 -26.52
N GLY A 54 51.79 3.79 -27.18
CA GLY A 54 51.69 2.93 -28.34
C GLY A 54 50.28 2.95 -28.89
N GLY A 55 50.09 3.56 -30.08
CA GLY A 55 48.79 3.66 -30.74
C GLY A 55 48.27 2.31 -31.20
N GLY A 56 46.97 2.11 -30.94
CA GLY A 56 46.20 0.97 -31.44
C GLY A 56 44.76 1.42 -31.55
N SER A 57 44.18 1.19 -32.70
CA SER A 57 42.83 1.55 -33.11
C SER A 57 41.79 1.09 -32.09
N ASP A 58 41.17 2.05 -31.45
CA ASP A 58 40.04 1.82 -30.52
C ASP A 58 38.78 1.40 -31.28
N ASN A 59 38.59 0.12 -31.32
CA ASN A 59 37.26 -0.45 -31.52
C ASN A 59 36.56 -0.41 -30.13
N SER A 60 36.15 0.78 -29.69
CA SER A 60 35.30 0.93 -28.52
C SER A 60 33.93 0.37 -28.83
N SER A 61 33.78 -0.94 -28.64
CA SER A 61 32.48 -1.53 -28.37
C SER A 61 31.95 -0.89 -27.08
N SER A 62 31.22 0.22 -27.22
CA SER A 62 30.33 0.69 -26.18
C SER A 62 29.38 -0.43 -25.83
N SER A 63 29.67 -1.14 -24.74
CA SER A 63 28.65 -1.97 -24.08
C SER A 63 27.56 -0.99 -23.58
N SER A 64 26.61 -0.68 -24.46
CA SER A 64 25.39 -0.01 -24.06
C SER A 64 24.81 -0.86 -22.93
N ASN A 65 24.61 -0.27 -21.75
CA ASN A 65 23.99 -0.93 -20.61
C ASN A 65 22.57 -1.32 -21.03
N SER A 66 22.38 -2.55 -21.53
CA SER A 66 21.11 -3.07 -22.04
C SER A 66 19.98 -2.92 -20.99
N ALA A 67 20.33 -2.91 -19.71
CA ALA A 67 19.40 -2.76 -18.60
C ALA A 67 18.72 -1.37 -18.54
N SER A 68 19.31 -0.34 -19.17
CA SER A 68 18.77 1.04 -19.22
C SER A 68 18.11 1.39 -20.55
N ASP A 69 18.14 0.51 -21.55
CA ASP A 69 17.53 0.76 -22.86
C ASP A 69 16.03 0.52 -22.83
N THR A 70 15.27 1.55 -22.44
CA THR A 70 13.81 1.54 -22.40
C THR A 70 13.14 1.87 -23.75
N SER A 71 13.92 2.14 -24.81
CA SER A 71 13.41 2.60 -26.11
C SER A 71 12.48 1.59 -26.81
N LYS A 72 12.55 0.31 -26.43
CA LYS A 72 11.73 -0.77 -26.98
C LYS A 72 10.47 -1.08 -26.19
N LEU A 73 10.29 -0.41 -25.04
CA LEU A 73 9.09 -0.60 -24.23
C LEU A 73 7.88 0.09 -24.89
N PRO A 74 6.68 -0.49 -24.77
CA PRO A 74 5.46 0.20 -25.14
C PRO A 74 5.33 1.54 -24.43
N ALA A 75 4.77 2.54 -25.09
CA ALA A 75 4.46 3.82 -24.47
C ALA A 75 3.48 3.63 -23.31
N GLY A 76 3.78 4.26 -22.18
CA GLY A 76 2.90 4.26 -21.01
C GLY A 76 1.65 5.12 -21.21
N PRO A 77 0.70 5.07 -20.28
CA PRO A 77 -0.47 5.95 -20.24
C PRO A 77 -0.05 7.42 -20.07
N THR A 78 -0.90 8.34 -20.59
CA THR A 78 -0.56 9.77 -20.73
C THR A 78 -1.60 10.72 -20.14
N GLN A 79 -2.61 10.19 -19.40
CA GLN A 79 -3.62 11.05 -18.77
C GLN A 79 -2.99 11.96 -17.73
N GLN A 80 -3.43 13.22 -17.72
CA GLN A 80 -2.96 14.23 -16.76
C GLN A 80 -4.01 14.42 -15.66
N PRO A 81 -3.61 14.52 -14.37
CA PRO A 81 -4.56 14.79 -13.31
C PRO A 81 -5.23 16.16 -13.49
N ILE A 82 -6.49 16.27 -13.10
CA ILE A 82 -7.19 17.55 -13.07
C ILE A 82 -6.58 18.47 -12.01
N ALA A 83 -6.79 19.77 -12.17
CA ALA A 83 -6.33 20.76 -11.20
C ALA A 83 -7.04 20.58 -9.84
N VAL A 84 -6.29 20.72 -8.76
CA VAL A 84 -6.80 20.78 -7.39
C VAL A 84 -7.48 22.14 -7.16
N GLY A 85 -8.56 22.16 -6.36
CA GLY A 85 -9.23 23.43 -5.98
C GLY A 85 -10.75 23.31 -5.84
N ALA A 86 -11.37 22.27 -6.43
CA ALA A 86 -12.77 21.93 -6.11
C ALA A 86 -12.87 21.28 -4.72
N ALA A 87 -14.03 21.40 -4.07
CA ALA A 87 -14.25 20.86 -2.72
C ALA A 87 -14.00 19.35 -2.67
N ASN A 88 -14.34 18.63 -3.74
CA ASN A 88 -14.14 17.19 -3.87
C ASN A 88 -12.76 16.80 -4.40
N THR A 89 -11.73 17.63 -4.22
CA THR A 89 -10.36 17.32 -4.69
C THR A 89 -9.31 17.58 -3.61
N VAL A 90 -8.27 16.75 -3.60
CA VAL A 90 -7.05 16.98 -2.80
C VAL A 90 -5.81 16.59 -3.63
N GLY A 91 -4.75 17.39 -3.48
CA GLY A 91 -3.48 17.12 -4.17
C GLY A 91 -2.76 15.91 -3.59
N VAL A 92 -2.27 15.02 -4.47
CA VAL A 92 -1.42 13.89 -4.13
C VAL A 92 0.01 14.22 -4.49
N THR A 93 0.95 13.89 -3.60
CA THR A 93 2.38 14.05 -3.83
C THR A 93 3.09 12.72 -3.63
N VAL A 94 4.01 12.39 -4.54
CA VAL A 94 4.96 11.29 -4.41
C VAL A 94 6.36 11.87 -4.40
N ASN A 95 7.13 11.58 -3.36
CA ASN A 95 8.50 12.04 -3.19
C ASN A 95 9.28 11.06 -2.30
N ALA A 96 10.37 11.50 -1.68
CA ALA A 96 11.18 10.68 -0.78
C ALA A 96 10.46 10.14 0.48
N GLY A 97 9.23 10.59 0.77
CA GLY A 97 8.48 10.23 1.98
C GLY A 97 9.06 10.82 3.25
N VAL A 98 8.53 10.43 4.41
CA VAL A 98 8.98 10.91 5.74
C VAL A 98 10.35 10.34 6.13
N THR A 99 10.74 9.21 5.56
CA THR A 99 12.04 8.55 5.82
C THR A 99 13.15 9.00 4.87
N GLY A 100 12.81 9.71 3.78
CA GLY A 100 13.77 10.20 2.80
C GLY A 100 14.30 9.16 1.82
N ASN A 101 13.74 7.95 1.78
CA ASN A 101 14.28 6.84 0.99
C ASN A 101 13.22 5.85 0.44
N MET A 102 11.94 6.15 0.57
CA MET A 102 10.85 5.27 0.13
C MET A 102 10.36 5.67 -1.27
N PRO A 103 10.50 4.82 -2.29
CA PRO A 103 9.94 5.11 -3.61
C PRO A 103 8.42 4.88 -3.64
N ASN A 104 7.75 5.60 -4.52
CA ASN A 104 6.34 5.38 -4.88
C ASN A 104 5.37 5.38 -3.69
N ILE A 105 5.49 6.35 -2.77
CA ILE A 105 4.54 6.54 -1.67
C ILE A 105 3.66 7.75 -1.98
N PRO A 106 2.38 7.57 -2.38
CA PRO A 106 1.45 8.66 -2.64
C PRO A 106 0.90 9.20 -1.33
N THR A 107 1.02 10.49 -1.09
CA THR A 107 0.58 11.11 0.17
C THR A 107 -0.33 12.31 -0.05
N ILE A 108 -1.21 12.53 0.92
CA ILE A 108 -2.09 13.71 1.03
C ILE A 108 -1.97 14.34 2.42
N SER A 109 -2.60 15.49 2.62
CA SER A 109 -2.85 16.07 3.94
C SER A 109 -4.28 15.77 4.39
N VAL A 110 -4.44 15.37 5.66
CA VAL A 110 -5.71 15.08 6.32
C VAL A 110 -5.83 15.95 7.56
N THR A 111 -6.99 16.57 7.81
CA THR A 111 -7.25 17.33 9.04
C THR A 111 -8.16 16.51 9.94
N LEU A 112 -7.66 16.22 11.16
CA LEU A 112 -8.47 15.67 12.25
C LEU A 112 -8.96 16.77 13.16
N CYS A 113 -10.22 16.71 13.56
CA CYS A 113 -10.80 17.56 14.59
C CYS A 113 -11.42 16.74 15.70
N VAL A 114 -11.42 17.26 16.92
CA VAL A 114 -12.27 16.74 17.99
C VAL A 114 -13.73 16.97 17.55
N ALA A 115 -14.50 15.90 17.49
CA ALA A 115 -15.83 15.88 16.87
C ALA A 115 -16.74 17.02 17.38
N GLY A 116 -17.32 17.76 16.43
CA GLY A 116 -18.21 18.89 16.71
C GLY A 116 -17.49 20.14 17.28
N THR A 117 -16.15 20.23 17.22
CA THR A 117 -15.39 21.39 17.73
C THR A 117 -14.48 22.00 16.67
N SER A 118 -13.88 23.14 17.00
CA SER A 118 -12.83 23.78 16.19
C SER A 118 -11.41 23.35 16.55
N THR A 119 -11.24 22.43 17.50
CA THR A 119 -9.92 21.89 17.88
C THR A 119 -9.48 20.89 16.81
N CYS A 120 -8.59 21.31 15.93
CA CYS A 120 -8.16 20.54 14.76
C CYS A 120 -6.64 20.57 14.60
N GLN A 121 -6.14 19.55 13.92
CA GLN A 121 -4.75 19.46 13.43
C GLN A 121 -4.73 18.90 12.02
N THR A 122 -3.97 19.53 11.12
CA THR A 122 -3.68 18.98 9.79
C THR A 122 -2.39 18.14 9.88
N ILE A 123 -2.48 16.92 9.40
CA ILE A 123 -1.38 15.96 9.31
C ILE A 123 -1.04 15.79 7.81
N SER A 124 0.18 16.11 7.45
CA SER A 124 0.73 15.89 6.10
C SER A 124 1.32 14.49 5.96
N ASN A 125 1.66 14.09 4.75
CA ASN A 125 2.27 12.79 4.44
C ASN A 125 1.44 11.60 4.98
N VAL A 126 0.13 11.62 4.78
CA VAL A 126 -0.74 10.48 5.01
C VAL A 126 -0.82 9.70 3.71
N GLN A 127 -0.39 8.44 3.72
CA GLN A 127 -0.35 7.57 2.54
C GLN A 127 -1.75 7.25 2.04
N VAL A 128 -1.95 7.33 0.72
CA VAL A 128 -3.19 6.96 0.04
C VAL A 128 -3.10 5.49 -0.38
N ASP A 129 -4.00 4.67 0.16
CA ASP A 129 -4.02 3.24 -0.04
C ASP A 129 -5.39 2.79 -0.56
N THR A 130 -5.43 2.27 -1.78
CA THR A 130 -6.65 1.78 -2.43
C THR A 130 -6.95 0.31 -2.15
N ALA A 131 -6.05 -0.39 -1.46
CA ALA A 131 -6.20 -1.80 -1.11
C ALA A 131 -6.49 -2.03 0.37
N SER A 132 -6.60 -0.97 1.17
CA SER A 132 -7.08 -1.04 2.56
C SER A 132 -8.25 -0.09 2.80
N TYR A 133 -8.76 -0.07 4.03
CA TYR A 133 -9.98 0.66 4.40
C TYR A 133 -9.78 1.33 5.75
N GLY A 134 -10.17 2.61 5.83
CA GLY A 134 -10.14 3.35 7.08
C GLY A 134 -8.91 4.23 7.28
N LEU A 135 -9.05 5.18 8.21
CA LEU A 135 -7.99 6.15 8.50
C LEU A 135 -7.19 5.72 9.74
N ARG A 136 -5.87 5.68 9.57
CA ARG A 136 -4.89 5.35 10.61
C ARG A 136 -3.84 6.46 10.68
N ILE A 137 -3.64 7.04 11.87
CA ILE A 137 -2.67 8.13 12.09
C ILE A 137 -1.69 7.71 13.18
N ALA A 138 -0.40 7.85 12.92
CA ALA A 138 0.62 7.59 13.91
C ALA A 138 0.49 8.55 15.10
N ALA A 139 0.49 8.03 16.33
CA ALA A 139 0.36 8.83 17.56
C ALA A 139 1.42 9.93 17.64
N SER A 140 2.63 9.66 17.16
CA SER A 140 3.73 10.63 17.13
C SER A 140 3.55 11.77 16.11
N ALA A 141 2.61 11.64 15.15
CA ALA A 141 2.23 12.69 14.23
C ALA A 141 1.15 13.62 14.82
N LEU A 142 0.52 13.23 15.92
CA LEU A 142 -0.44 14.07 16.66
C LEU A 142 0.28 14.95 17.69
N ASN A 143 -0.16 16.20 17.78
CA ASN A 143 0.27 17.08 18.87
C ASN A 143 -0.40 16.68 20.20
N SER A 144 0.12 17.19 21.32
CA SER A 144 -0.37 16.86 22.67
C SER A 144 -1.84 17.23 22.89
N THR A 145 -2.33 18.30 22.27
CA THR A 145 -3.74 18.70 22.34
C THR A 145 -4.62 17.63 21.69
N MET A 146 -4.32 17.19 20.49
CA MET A 146 -5.11 16.18 19.78
C MET A 146 -5.02 14.82 20.45
N THR A 147 -3.83 14.40 20.90
CA THR A 147 -3.65 13.13 21.61
C THR A 147 -4.51 13.07 22.87
N GLY A 148 -4.61 14.17 23.62
CA GLY A 148 -5.41 14.24 24.85
C GLY A 148 -6.90 14.46 24.62
N ALA A 149 -7.32 15.09 23.52
CA ALA A 149 -8.70 15.51 23.28
C ALA A 149 -9.54 14.55 22.45
N LEU A 150 -8.91 13.71 21.60
CA LEU A 150 -9.64 12.72 20.82
C LEU A 150 -10.24 11.62 21.73
N PRO A 151 -11.58 11.44 21.75
CA PRO A 151 -12.20 10.52 22.68
C PRO A 151 -11.88 9.07 22.33
N LEU A 152 -11.53 8.29 23.34
CA LEU A 152 -11.32 6.83 23.22
C LEU A 152 -12.67 6.14 23.02
N THR A 153 -12.71 5.21 22.09
CA THR A 153 -13.83 4.25 21.97
C THR A 153 -13.63 3.10 22.98
N THR A 154 -14.71 2.60 23.54
CA THR A 154 -14.69 1.48 24.48
C THR A 154 -15.54 0.34 23.98
N ALA A 155 -15.15 -0.89 24.30
CA ALA A 155 -15.93 -2.09 24.03
C ALA A 155 -15.70 -3.11 25.17
N SER A 156 -16.79 -3.77 25.61
CA SER A 156 -16.74 -4.82 26.66
C SER A 156 -15.95 -4.41 27.93
N GLY A 157 -16.07 -3.13 28.33
CA GLY A 157 -15.45 -2.63 29.57
C GLY A 157 -13.97 -2.24 29.47
N GLY A 158 -13.36 -2.30 28.27
CA GLY A 158 -11.99 -1.87 28.02
C GLY A 158 -11.91 -0.83 26.89
N THR A 159 -10.73 -0.23 26.73
CA THR A 159 -10.42 0.63 25.58
C THR A 159 -10.43 -0.26 24.32
N LEU A 160 -11.11 0.21 23.27
CA LEU A 160 -11.11 -0.48 21.98
C LEU A 160 -9.77 -0.24 21.28
N ALA A 161 -9.10 -1.32 20.93
CA ALA A 161 -7.88 -1.32 20.14
C ALA A 161 -8.08 -2.12 18.85
N GLU A 162 -7.32 -1.77 17.84
CA GLU A 162 -7.31 -2.43 16.54
C GLU A 162 -5.92 -2.98 16.22
N CYS A 163 -5.91 -4.19 15.65
CA CYS A 163 -4.78 -4.79 14.95
C CYS A 163 -5.13 -4.88 13.46
N THR A 164 -4.46 -4.11 12.62
CA THR A 164 -4.61 -4.24 11.18
C THR A 164 -3.37 -4.91 10.61
N ALA A 165 -3.58 -5.97 9.83
CA ALA A 165 -2.51 -6.67 9.13
C ALA A 165 -2.34 -6.12 7.72
N PHE A 166 -1.10 -5.89 7.31
CA PHE A 166 -0.66 -5.52 5.97
C PHE A 166 0.23 -6.64 5.38
N ALA A 167 0.61 -6.48 4.11
CA ALA A 167 1.45 -7.46 3.43
C ALA A 167 2.81 -7.68 4.12
N ASP A 168 3.35 -6.66 4.78
CA ASP A 168 4.69 -6.63 5.37
C ASP A 168 4.71 -6.43 6.89
N GLY A 169 3.52 -6.39 7.55
CA GLY A 169 3.45 -6.22 8.99
C GLY A 169 2.08 -5.93 9.55
N TYR A 170 2.04 -5.23 10.67
CA TYR A 170 0.79 -4.85 11.34
C TYR A 170 0.87 -3.48 11.99
N THR A 171 -0.29 -2.80 12.10
CA THR A 171 -0.46 -1.66 13.00
C THR A 171 -1.21 -2.07 14.26
N TRP A 172 -0.89 -1.40 15.39
CA TRP A 172 -1.54 -1.59 16.67
C TRP A 172 -1.78 -0.24 17.35
N GLY A 173 -3.00 0.00 17.84
CA GLY A 173 -3.33 1.22 18.56
C GLY A 173 -4.81 1.33 18.89
N THR A 174 -5.19 2.42 19.56
CA THR A 174 -6.57 2.65 20.01
C THR A 174 -7.47 3.13 18.87
N VAL A 175 -8.76 2.80 18.96
CA VAL A 175 -9.80 3.40 18.12
C VAL A 175 -10.36 4.63 18.83
N ARG A 176 -10.42 5.74 18.08
CA ARG A 176 -10.92 7.03 18.56
C ARG A 176 -11.91 7.62 17.57
N ASN A 177 -12.76 8.52 18.02
CA ASN A 177 -13.68 9.22 17.15
C ASN A 177 -13.16 10.63 16.81
N ALA A 178 -13.29 11.01 15.53
CA ALA A 178 -12.87 12.30 15.01
C ALA A 178 -13.78 12.80 13.88
N ASP A 179 -13.85 14.12 13.70
CA ASP A 179 -14.22 14.66 12.39
C ASP A 179 -12.98 14.61 11.49
N VAL A 180 -13.14 14.10 10.29
CA VAL A 180 -12.06 13.96 9.29
C VAL A 180 -12.37 14.87 8.12
N LYS A 181 -11.45 15.81 7.82
CA LYS A 181 -11.61 16.76 6.70
C LYS A 181 -10.51 16.53 5.67
N ILE A 182 -10.90 16.42 4.40
CA ILE A 182 -10.00 16.22 3.27
C ILE A 182 -10.53 17.04 2.09
N GLY A 183 -9.69 17.91 1.50
CA GLY A 183 -10.21 18.88 0.54
C GLY A 183 -11.26 19.80 1.20
N GLY A 184 -12.43 19.91 0.57
CA GLY A 184 -13.59 20.61 1.14
C GLY A 184 -14.61 19.69 1.80
N GLU A 185 -14.36 18.38 1.86
CA GLU A 185 -15.29 17.37 2.38
C GLU A 185 -15.03 17.04 3.85
N THR A 186 -16.06 16.59 4.55
CA THR A 186 -15.99 16.23 5.98
C THR A 186 -16.75 14.95 6.26
N ALA A 187 -16.08 14.00 6.91
CA ALA A 187 -16.70 12.86 7.58
C ALA A 187 -16.80 13.15 9.07
N SER A 188 -18.01 13.27 9.59
CA SER A 188 -18.24 13.71 10.95
C SER A 188 -18.28 12.55 11.93
N ASN A 189 -17.52 12.67 13.03
CA ASN A 189 -17.52 11.75 14.17
C ASN A 189 -17.37 10.26 13.79
N ILE A 190 -16.38 9.96 12.93
CA ILE A 190 -16.11 8.59 12.49
C ILE A 190 -14.99 7.94 13.32
N PRO A 191 -15.01 6.61 13.47
CA PRO A 191 -13.91 5.87 14.09
C PRO A 191 -12.65 5.91 13.22
N VAL A 192 -11.52 6.23 13.86
CA VAL A 192 -10.17 6.24 13.26
C VAL A 192 -9.20 5.52 14.20
N GLN A 193 -8.14 4.92 13.68
CA GLN A 193 -7.09 4.32 14.51
C GLN A 193 -6.00 5.34 14.82
N VAL A 194 -5.56 5.41 16.08
CA VAL A 194 -4.33 6.10 16.48
C VAL A 194 -3.27 5.03 16.73
N VAL A 195 -2.35 4.91 15.78
CA VAL A 195 -1.34 3.84 15.73
C VAL A 195 -0.20 4.15 16.67
N GLY A 196 0.23 3.15 17.46
CA GLY A 196 1.40 3.25 18.35
C GLY A 196 1.15 4.05 19.65
N ASP A 197 -0.11 4.30 20.02
CA ASP A 197 -0.46 4.95 21.29
C ASP A 197 -0.65 3.98 22.46
N LEU A 198 -0.58 2.68 22.22
CA LEU A 198 -0.54 1.64 23.22
C LEU A 198 0.87 1.05 23.36
N SER A 199 1.20 0.51 24.55
CA SER A 199 2.47 -0.16 24.78
C SER A 199 2.64 -1.35 23.83
N THR A 200 3.86 -1.54 23.32
CA THR A 200 4.22 -2.72 22.52
C THR A 200 4.03 -4.04 23.29
N SER A 201 4.11 -4.01 24.63
CA SER A 201 3.84 -5.17 25.48
C SER A 201 2.36 -5.57 25.54
N SER A 202 1.44 -4.69 25.07
CA SER A 202 0.01 -4.98 25.01
C SER A 202 -0.42 -5.64 23.71
N VAL A 203 0.48 -5.75 22.71
CA VAL A 203 0.19 -6.36 21.42
C VAL A 203 -0.15 -7.85 21.60
N PRO A 204 -1.35 -8.29 21.20
CA PRO A 204 -1.68 -9.71 21.26
C PRO A 204 -0.79 -10.55 20.36
N GLN A 205 -0.44 -11.77 20.79
CA GLN A 205 0.40 -12.68 19.99
C GLN A 205 -0.20 -12.94 18.60
N ALA A 206 -1.52 -13.03 18.48
CA ALA A 206 -2.19 -13.20 17.19
C ALA A 206 -1.93 -12.00 16.25
N CYS A 207 -1.91 -10.77 16.78
CA CYS A 207 -1.54 -9.56 16.05
C CYS A 207 -0.06 -9.57 15.66
N ALA A 208 0.84 -9.82 16.61
CA ALA A 208 2.28 -9.87 16.36
C ALA A 208 2.70 -10.94 15.35
N SER A 209 1.86 -11.97 15.14
CA SER A 209 2.13 -13.01 14.14
C SER A 209 2.01 -12.56 12.69
N TYR A 210 1.44 -11.38 12.42
CA TYR A 210 1.33 -10.81 11.07
C TYR A 210 2.66 -10.29 10.51
N GLY A 211 3.68 -10.08 11.32
CA GLY A 211 5.00 -9.67 10.83
C GLY A 211 5.63 -8.57 11.67
N ALA A 212 6.30 -7.63 11.02
CA ALA A 212 6.93 -6.48 11.67
C ALA A 212 5.88 -5.48 12.17
N ALA A 213 6.17 -4.81 13.29
CA ALA A 213 5.34 -3.69 13.74
C ALA A 213 5.52 -2.49 12.79
N GLN A 214 4.43 -1.81 12.47
CA GLN A 214 4.38 -0.58 11.67
C GLN A 214 3.67 0.51 12.49
N ASN A 215 4.17 0.78 13.68
CA ASN A 215 3.51 1.62 14.70
C ASN A 215 4.08 3.04 14.78
N SER A 216 4.95 3.41 13.85
CA SER A 216 5.58 4.75 13.78
C SER A 216 5.70 5.24 12.33
N PRO A 217 5.87 6.55 12.11
CA PRO A 217 6.10 7.09 10.76
C PRO A 217 7.32 6.50 10.05
N GLN A 218 8.35 6.12 10.80
CA GLN A 218 9.56 5.51 10.25
C GLN A 218 9.30 4.09 9.73
N GLU A 219 8.44 3.33 10.40
CA GLU A 219 8.08 1.96 10.03
C GLU A 219 7.04 1.95 8.90
N LEU A 220 6.06 2.88 8.94
CA LEU A 220 5.03 3.05 7.90
C LEU A 220 5.55 3.73 6.63
N GLY A 221 6.62 4.52 6.70
CA GLY A 221 7.03 5.41 5.62
C GLY A 221 6.15 6.67 5.46
N ALA A 222 5.17 6.87 6.33
CA ALA A 222 4.17 7.94 6.30
C ALA A 222 3.71 8.32 7.72
N ASN A 223 3.11 9.51 7.89
CA ASN A 223 2.53 9.93 9.17
C ASN A 223 1.20 9.23 9.49
N GLY A 224 0.72 8.42 8.60
CA GLY A 224 -0.50 7.65 8.70
C GLY A 224 -0.86 7.06 7.33
N LEU A 225 -1.99 6.36 7.29
CA LEU A 225 -2.51 5.70 6.10
C LEU A 225 -4.01 5.97 6.00
N ILE A 226 -4.47 6.38 4.83
CA ILE A 226 -5.88 6.47 4.50
C ILE A 226 -6.25 5.38 3.51
N GLY A 227 -6.96 4.36 4.02
CA GLY A 227 -7.53 3.29 3.22
C GLY A 227 -8.83 3.74 2.55
N ILE A 228 -8.78 3.87 1.23
CA ILE A 228 -9.89 4.35 0.39
C ILE A 228 -10.36 3.29 -0.62
N GLY A 229 -10.09 2.03 -0.34
CA GLY A 229 -10.62 0.91 -1.13
C GLY A 229 -12.15 0.83 -1.09
N VAL A 230 -12.69 -0.21 -1.71
CA VAL A 230 -14.13 -0.31 -2.01
C VAL A 230 -15.04 -0.48 -0.79
N ALA A 231 -14.50 -0.92 0.37
CA ALA A 231 -15.31 -1.17 1.56
C ALA A 231 -15.45 0.09 2.44
N PRO A 232 -16.64 0.34 3.03
CA PRO A 232 -16.88 1.49 3.92
C PRO A 232 -16.26 1.34 5.31
N TRP A 233 -15.96 0.10 5.75
CA TRP A 233 -15.32 -0.24 7.03
C TRP A 233 -14.23 -1.28 6.81
N ASP A 234 -13.28 -1.33 7.68
CA ASP A 234 -12.09 -2.17 7.54
C ASP A 234 -12.32 -3.67 7.75
N CYS A 235 -13.36 -4.06 8.48
CA CYS A 235 -13.66 -5.46 8.76
C CYS A 235 -15.11 -5.86 8.40
N GLY A 236 -16.05 -4.93 8.42
CA GLY A 236 -17.45 -5.16 8.05
C GLY A 236 -18.18 -6.13 8.99
N SER A 237 -19.13 -6.90 8.43
CA SER A 237 -19.97 -7.84 9.19
C SER A 237 -19.19 -8.93 9.91
N ARG A 238 -18.01 -9.26 9.43
CA ARG A 238 -17.17 -10.30 10.03
C ARG A 238 -16.76 -9.95 11.45
N CYS A 239 -16.27 -8.74 11.72
CA CYS A 239 -15.92 -8.31 13.06
C CYS A 239 -17.15 -7.95 13.91
N ALA A 240 -18.31 -7.72 13.32
CA ALA A 240 -19.54 -7.42 14.05
C ALA A 240 -20.14 -8.64 14.77
N THR A 241 -19.89 -9.84 14.25
CA THR A 241 -20.52 -11.08 14.76
C THR A 241 -19.53 -12.14 15.22
N ASN A 242 -18.23 -11.96 14.97
CA ASN A 242 -17.22 -13.00 15.19
C ASN A 242 -16.08 -12.50 16.07
N VAL A 243 -15.77 -13.24 17.13
CA VAL A 243 -14.67 -12.98 18.09
C VAL A 243 -13.55 -14.02 17.99
N ASN A 244 -13.43 -14.69 16.86
CA ASN A 244 -12.38 -15.68 16.65
C ASN A 244 -10.99 -15.05 16.51
N ASN A 245 -9.94 -15.87 16.41
CA ASN A 245 -8.54 -15.44 16.29
C ASN A 245 -8.24 -14.61 15.02
N THR A 246 -9.23 -14.39 14.18
CA THR A 246 -9.12 -13.55 12.97
C THR A 246 -9.79 -12.20 13.14
N SER A 247 -10.33 -11.87 14.34
CA SER A 247 -10.84 -10.53 14.64
C SER A 247 -9.68 -9.52 14.67
N SER A 248 -9.92 -8.35 14.08
CA SER A 248 -8.99 -7.22 14.14
C SER A 248 -9.14 -6.41 15.43
N TYR A 249 -10.22 -6.59 16.19
CA TYR A 249 -10.58 -5.74 17.32
C TYR A 249 -10.40 -6.41 18.67
N TYR A 250 -9.93 -5.60 19.63
CA TYR A 250 -9.63 -6.04 20.99
C TYR A 250 -10.16 -5.05 22.02
N SER A 251 -10.68 -5.59 23.13
CA SER A 251 -10.96 -4.81 24.35
C SER A 251 -9.74 -4.89 25.27
N CYS A 252 -9.19 -3.74 25.63
CA CYS A 252 -7.97 -3.62 26.43
C CYS A 252 -8.28 -2.90 27.76
N PRO A 253 -8.61 -3.62 28.87
CA PRO A 253 -8.77 -3.02 30.18
C PRO A 253 -7.48 -2.28 30.61
N ASN A 254 -7.59 -0.98 30.93
CA ASN A 254 -6.43 -0.15 31.29
C ASN A 254 -5.27 -0.18 30.27
N GLY A 255 -5.59 -0.37 28.96
CA GLY A 255 -4.60 -0.41 27.88
C GLY A 255 -3.74 -1.68 27.84
N SER A 256 -4.12 -2.73 28.55
CA SER A 256 -3.39 -4.01 28.64
C SER A 256 -4.35 -5.20 28.72
N ASN A 257 -3.82 -6.42 28.74
CA ASN A 257 -4.61 -7.66 28.83
C ASN A 257 -5.71 -7.71 27.76
N CYS A 258 -5.36 -7.37 26.54
CA CYS A 258 -6.28 -7.25 25.41
C CYS A 258 -6.86 -8.60 24.99
N SER A 259 -8.17 -8.67 24.82
CA SER A 259 -8.90 -9.84 24.32
C SER A 259 -9.76 -9.48 23.13
N THR A 260 -9.94 -10.42 22.20
CA THR A 260 -10.77 -10.19 21.00
C THR A 260 -12.21 -9.83 21.38
N VAL A 261 -12.78 -8.89 20.63
CA VAL A 261 -14.14 -8.40 20.85
C VAL A 261 -14.87 -8.21 19.52
N ALA A 262 -16.18 -8.51 19.51
CA ALA A 262 -17.03 -8.14 18.38
C ALA A 262 -17.35 -6.64 18.43
N VAL A 263 -17.29 -5.99 17.26
CA VAL A 263 -17.49 -4.53 17.13
C VAL A 263 -18.49 -4.27 16.02
N ALA A 264 -19.60 -3.62 16.35
CA ALA A 264 -20.59 -3.21 15.35
C ALA A 264 -19.94 -2.36 14.26
N THR A 265 -20.39 -2.48 13.02
CA THR A 265 -19.79 -1.79 11.85
C THR A 265 -19.60 -0.29 12.08
N GLY A 266 -20.58 0.41 12.67
CA GLY A 266 -20.48 1.83 12.96
C GLY A 266 -19.43 2.24 14.02
N ALA A 267 -18.78 1.27 14.70
CA ALA A 267 -17.66 1.50 15.63
C ALA A 267 -16.33 0.94 15.11
N GLN A 268 -16.31 0.38 13.92
CA GLN A 268 -15.10 -0.06 13.22
C GLN A 268 -14.41 1.10 12.51
N VAL A 269 -13.10 1.02 12.32
CA VAL A 269 -12.33 2.04 11.61
C VAL A 269 -12.89 2.23 10.21
N ALA A 270 -13.23 3.47 9.87
CA ALA A 270 -14.05 3.80 8.73
C ALA A 270 -13.23 4.40 7.57
N ASN A 271 -13.60 4.07 6.34
CA ASN A 271 -13.17 4.79 5.14
C ASN A 271 -13.81 6.19 5.15
N PRO A 272 -13.04 7.27 5.36
CA PRO A 272 -13.63 8.61 5.55
C PRO A 272 -14.47 9.05 4.36
N VAL A 273 -14.07 8.70 3.13
CA VAL A 273 -14.77 9.15 1.92
C VAL A 273 -16.17 8.53 1.84
N ALA A 274 -16.34 7.30 2.30
CA ALA A 274 -17.65 6.65 2.33
C ALA A 274 -18.64 7.35 3.29
N HIS A 275 -18.12 8.21 4.18
CA HIS A 275 -18.88 8.95 5.20
C HIS A 275 -18.99 10.45 4.93
N PHE A 276 -18.56 10.95 3.76
CA PHE A 276 -18.82 12.32 3.36
C PHE A 276 -20.31 12.55 3.12
N ALA A 277 -20.76 13.80 3.29
CA ALA A 277 -22.16 14.15 3.04
C ALA A 277 -22.54 14.05 1.55
N THR A 278 -21.57 14.41 0.69
CA THR A 278 -21.64 14.29 -0.78
C THR A 278 -20.43 13.52 -1.27
N ASP A 279 -20.35 13.22 -2.56
CA ASP A 279 -19.17 12.61 -3.19
C ASP A 279 -18.66 11.33 -2.49
N ASN A 280 -19.58 10.54 -1.92
CA ASN A 280 -19.29 9.41 -1.03
C ASN A 280 -19.50 8.04 -1.69
N ASN A 281 -19.65 7.96 -3.01
CA ASN A 281 -19.91 6.73 -3.74
C ASN A 281 -18.65 6.09 -4.35
N GLY A 282 -17.49 6.73 -4.18
CA GLY A 282 -16.23 6.25 -4.72
C GLY A 282 -15.16 7.33 -4.77
N VAL A 283 -14.02 6.97 -5.33
CA VAL A 283 -12.88 7.88 -5.55
C VAL A 283 -12.28 7.67 -6.93
N ILE A 284 -11.54 8.68 -7.42
CA ILE A 284 -10.69 8.59 -8.61
C ILE A 284 -9.29 9.03 -8.20
N LEU A 285 -8.31 8.13 -8.28
CA LEU A 285 -6.91 8.49 -8.12
C LEU A 285 -6.32 8.75 -9.50
N GLN A 286 -5.90 10.00 -9.72
CA GLN A 286 -5.34 10.48 -10.97
C GLN A 286 -3.87 10.83 -10.76
N MET A 287 -2.96 10.12 -11.42
CA MET A 287 -1.53 10.37 -11.30
C MET A 287 -0.96 10.83 -12.63
N GLN A 288 -0.05 11.82 -12.59
CA GLN A 288 0.65 12.27 -13.80
C GLN A 288 1.48 11.15 -14.43
N PRO A 289 1.71 11.17 -15.75
CA PRO A 289 2.72 10.32 -16.39
C PRO A 289 4.11 10.60 -15.81
N VAL A 290 4.96 9.59 -15.78
CA VAL A 290 6.33 9.71 -15.28
C VAL A 290 7.33 9.18 -16.29
N SER A 291 8.58 9.60 -16.13
CA SER A 291 9.69 9.19 -17.01
C SER A 291 9.96 7.68 -16.88
N LEU A 292 10.25 7.02 -17.99
CA LEU A 292 10.66 5.60 -18.03
C LEU A 292 11.96 5.32 -17.24
N ASN A 293 12.75 6.35 -16.94
CA ASN A 293 13.99 6.23 -16.17
C ASN A 293 13.81 6.65 -14.70
N GLY A 294 12.57 6.82 -14.25
CA GLY A 294 12.27 7.35 -12.93
C GLY A 294 12.46 8.87 -12.83
N GLN A 295 12.02 9.45 -11.73
CA GLN A 295 12.16 10.88 -11.41
C GLN A 295 12.09 11.14 -9.91
N ALA A 296 12.44 12.36 -9.48
CA ALA A 296 12.53 12.70 -8.06
C ALA A 296 11.15 12.81 -7.38
N SER A 297 10.12 13.26 -8.10
CA SER A 297 8.78 13.44 -7.53
C SER A 297 7.72 13.38 -8.62
N ALA A 298 6.48 13.12 -8.22
CA ALA A 298 5.29 13.22 -9.06
C ALA A 298 4.14 13.83 -8.27
N THR A 299 3.15 14.35 -9.02
CA THR A 299 1.91 14.86 -8.45
C THR A 299 0.72 14.12 -9.03
N GLY A 300 -0.39 14.19 -8.31
CA GLY A 300 -1.67 13.66 -8.72
C GLY A 300 -2.82 14.41 -8.06
N THR A 301 -4.02 13.97 -8.34
CA THR A 301 -5.24 14.46 -7.70
C THR A 301 -6.07 13.27 -7.26
N LEU A 302 -6.42 13.22 -5.98
CA LEU A 302 -7.46 12.35 -5.48
C LEU A 302 -8.78 13.11 -5.54
N VAL A 303 -9.73 12.57 -6.29
CA VAL A 303 -11.06 13.14 -6.50
C VAL A 303 -12.09 12.28 -5.79
N PHE A 304 -12.96 12.90 -5.01
CA PHE A 304 -14.05 12.23 -4.30
C PHE A 304 -15.32 12.21 -5.14
N GLY A 305 -16.07 11.12 -5.04
CA GLY A 305 -17.25 10.86 -5.84
C GLY A 305 -16.95 10.38 -7.27
N ILE A 306 -17.91 9.69 -7.87
CA ILE A 306 -17.88 9.26 -9.27
C ILE A 306 -19.23 9.63 -9.89
N GLY A 307 -19.22 10.53 -10.92
CA GLY A 307 -20.43 11.00 -11.58
C GLY A 307 -21.34 11.88 -10.70
N THR A 308 -20.83 12.41 -9.59
CA THR A 308 -21.57 13.28 -8.66
C THR A 308 -21.36 14.78 -8.98
N GLN A 309 -20.25 15.11 -9.63
CA GLN A 309 -19.86 16.47 -10.02
C GLN A 309 -19.46 16.49 -11.50
N SER A 310 -19.31 17.67 -12.09
CA SER A 310 -18.86 17.80 -13.47
C SER A 310 -17.39 17.39 -13.70
N ASN A 311 -16.56 17.41 -12.63
CA ASN A 311 -15.13 17.11 -12.67
C ASN A 311 -14.80 15.64 -12.39
N ASN A 312 -15.79 14.79 -12.07
CA ASN A 312 -15.59 13.40 -11.69
C ASN A 312 -16.42 12.39 -12.51
N THR A 313 -16.76 12.76 -13.75
CA THR A 313 -17.48 11.88 -14.66
C THR A 313 -16.64 10.65 -15.00
N MET A 314 -17.29 9.48 -15.06
CA MET A 314 -16.65 8.24 -15.47
C MET A 314 -16.16 8.33 -16.92
N SER A 315 -14.86 8.15 -17.14
CA SER A 315 -14.23 8.10 -18.47
C SER A 315 -13.40 6.84 -18.70
N ALA A 316 -13.44 5.88 -17.75
CA ALA A 316 -12.71 4.62 -17.86
C ALA A 316 -13.21 3.77 -19.02
N SER A 317 -12.28 3.14 -19.73
CA SER A 317 -12.59 2.21 -20.83
C SER A 317 -12.94 0.80 -20.34
N GLN A 318 -12.48 0.44 -19.14
CA GLN A 318 -12.66 -0.86 -18.53
C GLN A 318 -13.23 -0.71 -17.13
N THR A 319 -14.26 -1.47 -16.79
CA THR A 319 -14.84 -1.56 -15.44
C THR A 319 -14.90 -3.02 -15.04
N PHE A 320 -14.48 -3.33 -13.81
CA PHE A 320 -14.40 -4.67 -13.25
C PHE A 320 -15.20 -4.72 -11.96
N ALA A 321 -16.24 -5.58 -11.92
CA ALA A 321 -16.92 -5.91 -10.67
C ALA A 321 -15.97 -6.73 -9.78
N THR A 322 -15.81 -6.28 -8.53
CA THR A 322 -14.89 -6.90 -7.58
C THR A 322 -15.62 -7.61 -6.46
N ASP A 323 -14.92 -8.43 -5.69
CA ASP A 323 -15.44 -8.87 -4.41
C ASP A 323 -15.54 -7.68 -3.41
N GLN A 324 -16.01 -7.96 -2.20
CA GLN A 324 -16.17 -6.93 -1.16
C GLN A 324 -14.85 -6.26 -0.74
N TRP A 325 -13.71 -6.82 -1.14
CA TRP A 325 -12.37 -6.33 -0.82
C TRP A 325 -11.65 -5.70 -2.01
N GLY A 326 -12.32 -5.58 -3.17
CA GLY A 326 -11.76 -4.99 -4.36
C GLY A 326 -10.88 -5.95 -5.16
N ASP A 327 -10.98 -7.27 -4.92
CA ASP A 327 -10.20 -8.27 -5.64
C ASP A 327 -10.94 -8.83 -6.85
N VAL A 328 -10.16 -9.21 -7.86
CA VAL A 328 -10.61 -9.94 -9.07
C VAL A 328 -9.68 -11.13 -9.30
N VAL A 329 -10.01 -11.98 -10.27
CA VAL A 329 -9.11 -13.06 -10.67
C VAL A 329 -8.12 -12.53 -11.69
N GLY A 330 -6.81 -12.71 -11.41
CA GLY A 330 -5.72 -12.47 -12.34
C GLY A 330 -5.25 -13.74 -13.01
N SER A 331 -4.69 -13.64 -14.21
CA SER A 331 -3.93 -14.71 -14.86
C SER A 331 -2.61 -14.18 -15.39
N TYR A 332 -1.51 -14.74 -14.91
CA TYR A 332 -0.16 -14.40 -15.34
C TYR A 332 0.63 -15.67 -15.68
N LYS A 333 1.14 -15.75 -16.91
CA LYS A 333 1.85 -16.95 -17.43
C LYS A 333 1.11 -18.26 -17.14
N GLY A 334 -0.22 -18.28 -17.32
CA GLY A 334 -1.08 -19.46 -17.13
C GLY A 334 -1.41 -19.79 -15.67
N ARG A 335 -0.94 -19.01 -14.69
CA ARG A 335 -1.30 -19.15 -13.27
C ARG A 335 -2.49 -18.27 -12.93
N SER A 336 -3.45 -18.81 -12.17
CA SER A 336 -4.54 -18.03 -11.59
C SER A 336 -4.10 -17.43 -10.27
N LEU A 337 -4.38 -16.13 -10.06
CA LEU A 337 -3.90 -15.31 -8.96
C LEU A 337 -5.07 -14.47 -8.42
N ALA A 338 -5.05 -14.07 -7.15
CA ALA A 338 -5.83 -12.93 -6.71
C ALA A 338 -5.16 -11.65 -7.24
N ALA A 339 -5.92 -10.80 -7.91
CA ALA A 339 -5.40 -9.57 -8.50
C ALA A 339 -6.13 -8.35 -7.95
N PHE A 340 -5.38 -7.30 -7.66
CA PHE A 340 -5.90 -6.05 -7.14
C PHE A 340 -5.03 -4.86 -7.56
N LEU A 341 -5.61 -3.66 -7.52
CA LEU A 341 -4.91 -2.41 -7.74
C LEU A 341 -4.66 -1.76 -6.39
N ASP A 342 -3.40 -1.44 -6.09
CA ASP A 342 -2.97 -1.02 -4.76
C ASP A 342 -2.04 0.20 -4.79
N SER A 343 -2.59 1.39 -4.60
CA SER A 343 -1.74 2.59 -4.52
C SER A 343 -0.85 2.64 -3.27
N GLY A 344 -1.13 1.81 -2.26
CA GLY A 344 -0.32 1.65 -1.05
C GLY A 344 0.96 0.84 -1.30
N SER A 345 0.97 -0.01 -2.31
CA SER A 345 2.14 -0.77 -2.73
C SER A 345 3.05 0.03 -3.65
N ASN A 346 4.35 0.04 -3.36
CA ASN A 346 5.33 0.88 -4.04
C ASN A 346 5.93 0.26 -5.32
N GLY A 347 5.50 -0.93 -5.70
CA GLY A 347 5.93 -1.67 -6.90
C GLY A 347 4.80 -2.49 -7.51
N LEU A 348 5.06 -3.06 -8.70
CA LEU A 348 4.25 -4.11 -9.29
C LEU A 348 4.72 -5.44 -8.71
N PHE A 349 3.95 -6.03 -7.79
CA PHE A 349 4.41 -7.21 -7.07
C PHE A 349 3.73 -8.49 -7.58
N PHE A 350 4.55 -9.42 -8.06
CA PHE A 350 4.16 -10.73 -8.57
C PHE A 350 5.37 -11.65 -8.59
N ASN A 351 5.17 -12.97 -8.55
CA ASN A 351 6.31 -13.89 -8.55
C ASN A 351 6.59 -14.42 -9.95
N ASP A 352 7.81 -14.17 -10.42
CA ASP A 352 8.33 -14.67 -11.68
C ASP A 352 9.81 -15.06 -11.56
N SER A 353 10.09 -16.33 -11.35
CA SER A 353 11.45 -16.87 -11.18
C SER A 353 12.35 -16.74 -12.41
N SER A 354 11.79 -16.34 -13.56
CA SER A 354 12.58 -16.06 -14.76
C SER A 354 13.19 -14.66 -14.76
N ILE A 355 12.79 -13.78 -13.81
CA ILE A 355 13.30 -12.42 -13.67
C ILE A 355 14.25 -12.39 -12.48
N GLY A 356 15.50 -11.95 -12.73
CA GLY A 356 16.48 -11.83 -11.64
C GLY A 356 16.12 -10.75 -10.65
N GLN A 357 16.32 -11.01 -9.37
CA GLN A 357 16.19 -10.02 -8.30
C GLN A 357 17.45 -9.17 -8.17
N CYS A 358 17.32 -7.97 -7.60
CA CYS A 358 18.45 -7.12 -7.25
C CYS A 358 19.18 -7.67 -6.02
N GLY A 359 20.37 -7.12 -5.75
CA GLY A 359 21.10 -7.37 -4.51
C GLY A 359 20.95 -6.23 -3.48
N GLY A 360 21.39 -6.50 -2.26
CA GLY A 360 21.45 -5.50 -1.19
C GLY A 360 20.06 -4.96 -0.78
N ASN A 361 19.98 -3.65 -0.58
CA ASN A 361 18.74 -2.99 -0.11
C ASN A 361 17.58 -3.01 -1.13
N LEU A 362 17.84 -3.43 -2.37
CA LEU A 362 16.83 -3.56 -3.42
C LEU A 362 16.40 -5.01 -3.64
N GLY A 363 16.77 -5.94 -2.75
CA GLY A 363 16.62 -7.38 -2.93
C GLY A 363 15.19 -7.89 -3.11
N THR A 364 14.18 -7.11 -2.77
CA THR A 364 12.76 -7.45 -3.03
C THR A 364 12.30 -7.07 -4.44
N PHE A 365 13.07 -6.23 -5.14
CA PHE A 365 12.74 -5.76 -6.47
C PHE A 365 13.46 -6.56 -7.56
N TYR A 366 12.91 -6.53 -8.77
CA TYR A 366 13.51 -7.14 -9.93
C TYR A 366 14.62 -6.29 -10.56
N CYS A 367 15.67 -6.98 -11.04
CA CYS A 367 16.79 -6.42 -11.78
C CYS A 367 17.02 -7.19 -13.09
N PRO A 368 16.06 -7.15 -14.05
CA PRO A 368 16.28 -7.80 -15.34
C PRO A 368 17.45 -7.15 -16.07
N SER A 369 18.20 -7.95 -16.85
CA SER A 369 19.32 -7.47 -17.67
C SER A 369 18.89 -6.60 -18.85
N THR A 370 17.63 -6.67 -19.25
CA THR A 370 16.97 -5.81 -20.25
C THR A 370 15.55 -5.48 -19.77
N PRO A 371 15.02 -4.28 -20.09
CA PRO A 371 13.63 -3.95 -19.80
C PRO A 371 12.64 -4.96 -20.38
N LEU A 372 11.61 -5.30 -19.63
CA LEU A 372 10.61 -6.30 -19.97
C LEU A 372 9.25 -5.68 -20.17
N ALA A 373 8.59 -6.00 -21.30
CA ALA A 373 7.16 -5.73 -21.50
C ALA A 373 6.38 -7.00 -21.14
N LEU A 374 5.48 -6.88 -20.19
CA LEU A 374 4.72 -7.99 -19.60
C LEU A 374 3.22 -7.72 -19.71
N SER A 375 2.42 -8.77 -19.56
CA SER A 375 0.97 -8.66 -19.52
C SER A 375 0.35 -9.70 -18.59
N ALA A 376 -0.80 -9.30 -18.00
CA ALA A 376 -1.67 -10.22 -17.27
C ALA A 376 -3.11 -10.04 -17.76
N THR A 377 -3.95 -11.04 -17.55
CA THR A 377 -5.39 -10.93 -17.79
C THR A 377 -6.10 -10.76 -16.46
N LEU A 378 -6.98 -9.76 -16.34
CA LEU A 378 -7.90 -9.60 -15.23
C LEU A 378 -9.27 -10.15 -15.63
N THR A 379 -9.93 -10.86 -14.73
CA THR A 379 -11.28 -11.41 -14.90
C THR A 379 -12.12 -10.97 -13.70
N ASP A 380 -13.18 -10.22 -13.95
CA ASP A 380 -14.09 -9.73 -12.91
C ASP A 380 -15.08 -10.80 -12.44
N LEU A 381 -15.90 -10.49 -11.44
CA LEU A 381 -16.90 -11.41 -10.89
C LEU A 381 -18.02 -11.78 -11.89
N ASN A 382 -18.17 -11.01 -12.96
CA ASN A 382 -19.12 -11.26 -14.06
C ASN A 382 -18.46 -12.00 -15.24
N ASN A 383 -17.22 -12.49 -15.08
CA ASN A 383 -16.41 -13.14 -16.10
C ASN A 383 -16.01 -12.22 -17.28
N LYS A 384 -16.09 -10.90 -17.10
CA LYS A 384 -15.51 -9.95 -18.05
C LYS A 384 -14.00 -9.98 -17.93
N THR A 385 -13.30 -10.10 -19.06
CA THR A 385 -11.84 -10.17 -19.10
C THR A 385 -11.24 -8.96 -19.81
N ALA A 386 -10.06 -8.52 -19.35
CA ALA A 386 -9.23 -7.59 -20.10
C ALA A 386 -7.74 -7.87 -19.83
N THR A 387 -6.92 -7.61 -20.84
CA THR A 387 -5.46 -7.67 -20.69
C THR A 387 -4.94 -6.34 -20.15
N VAL A 388 -4.12 -6.42 -19.12
CA VAL A 388 -3.35 -5.28 -18.60
C VAL A 388 -1.89 -5.46 -18.99
N ASN A 389 -1.31 -4.43 -19.59
CA ASN A 389 0.10 -4.39 -19.95
C ASN A 389 0.86 -3.57 -18.92
N PHE A 390 2.05 -4.01 -18.56
CA PHE A 390 2.96 -3.32 -17.66
C PHE A 390 4.40 -3.66 -18.01
N ASN A 391 5.33 -2.83 -17.58
CA ASN A 391 6.75 -3.05 -17.84
C ASN A 391 7.48 -3.33 -16.51
N VAL A 392 8.66 -3.95 -16.62
CA VAL A 392 9.60 -4.07 -15.51
C VAL A 392 10.99 -3.67 -15.99
N VAL A 393 11.52 -2.65 -15.34
CA VAL A 393 12.89 -2.17 -15.53
C VAL A 393 13.71 -2.49 -14.27
N SER A 394 15.01 -2.67 -14.42
CA SER A 394 15.91 -2.92 -13.30
C SER A 394 15.75 -1.84 -12.23
N ALA A 395 15.40 -2.23 -10.99
CA ALA A 395 15.29 -1.28 -9.87
C ALA A 395 16.61 -0.55 -9.60
N GLN A 396 17.76 -1.17 -9.89
CA GLN A 396 19.07 -0.52 -9.82
C GLN A 396 19.18 0.64 -10.82
N VAL A 397 18.58 0.53 -12.00
CA VAL A 397 18.53 1.61 -13.00
C VAL A 397 17.59 2.72 -12.55
N LEU A 398 16.41 2.35 -12.05
CA LEU A 398 15.36 3.31 -11.66
C LEU A 398 15.72 4.11 -10.41
N LEU A 399 16.29 3.46 -9.41
CA LEU A 399 16.48 3.99 -8.05
C LEU A 399 17.96 4.15 -7.64
N GLY A 400 18.90 3.53 -8.37
CA GLY A 400 20.31 3.44 -7.98
C GLY A 400 21.07 4.78 -7.96
N ASN A 401 20.48 5.85 -8.52
CA ASN A 401 21.05 7.20 -8.44
C ASN A 401 20.83 7.89 -7.07
N GLY A 402 19.96 7.30 -6.20
CA GLY A 402 19.64 7.82 -4.87
C GLY A 402 18.83 9.12 -4.86
N THR A 403 18.31 9.56 -6.02
CA THR A 403 17.52 10.80 -6.16
C THR A 403 16.14 10.58 -6.79
N ASN A 404 15.91 9.40 -7.35
CA ASN A 404 14.60 9.02 -7.89
C ASN A 404 13.76 8.35 -6.81
N TYR A 405 12.54 8.85 -6.64
CA TYR A 405 11.54 8.29 -5.71
C TYR A 405 10.23 7.96 -6.42
N VAL A 406 10.21 8.09 -7.73
CA VAL A 406 9.05 7.81 -8.59
C VAL A 406 9.50 6.97 -9.76
N ALA A 407 8.90 5.81 -9.92
CA ALA A 407 9.24 4.85 -10.97
C ALA A 407 8.00 4.03 -11.38
N ASN A 408 7.58 4.17 -12.65
CA ASN A 408 6.39 3.51 -13.19
C ASN A 408 6.60 2.04 -13.57
N ASP A 409 7.86 1.61 -13.75
CA ASP A 409 8.21 0.26 -14.20
C ASP A 409 8.97 -0.53 -13.12
N LEU A 410 8.77 -0.14 -11.85
CA LEU A 410 9.35 -0.82 -10.69
C LEU A 410 8.52 -2.07 -10.36
N GLY A 411 9.11 -3.24 -10.55
CA GLY A 411 8.50 -4.52 -10.20
C GLY A 411 9.28 -5.24 -9.11
N GLY A 412 8.62 -6.16 -8.40
CA GLY A 412 9.22 -6.94 -7.33
C GLY A 412 8.52 -8.26 -7.08
N GLU A 413 9.11 -9.07 -6.21
CA GLU A 413 8.54 -10.34 -5.80
C GLU A 413 7.52 -10.12 -4.68
N PHE A 414 6.33 -10.70 -4.82
CA PHE A 414 5.35 -10.78 -3.73
C PHE A 414 5.69 -11.99 -2.85
N GLY A 415 5.53 -11.85 -1.54
CA GLY A 415 5.84 -12.94 -0.60
C GLY A 415 5.05 -14.24 -0.79
N SER A 416 4.06 -14.27 -1.70
CA SER A 416 3.25 -15.43 -2.04
C SER A 416 3.10 -15.58 -3.56
N ASN A 417 3.02 -16.83 -4.04
CA ASN A 417 2.79 -17.12 -5.45
C ASN A 417 1.32 -16.95 -5.89
N ALA A 418 0.45 -16.48 -4.99
CA ALA A 418 -0.99 -16.44 -5.21
C ALA A 418 -1.51 -15.06 -5.64
N ASN A 419 -0.68 -14.03 -5.64
CA ASN A 419 -1.11 -12.66 -5.84
C ASN A 419 -0.45 -11.97 -7.04
N LEU A 420 -1.20 -11.06 -7.65
CA LEU A 420 -0.77 -10.03 -8.59
C LEU A 420 -1.21 -8.68 -8.03
N ASP A 421 -0.28 -7.96 -7.46
CA ASP A 421 -0.48 -6.62 -6.92
C ASP A 421 -0.01 -5.59 -7.95
N LEU A 422 -0.95 -4.85 -8.51
CA LEU A 422 -0.69 -3.74 -9.41
C LEU A 422 -0.58 -2.46 -8.57
N GLY A 423 0.60 -2.25 -7.97
CA GLY A 423 0.87 -1.12 -7.08
C GLY A 423 0.88 0.24 -7.76
N LEU A 424 1.35 1.29 -7.04
CA LEU A 424 1.35 2.67 -7.52
C LEU A 424 1.95 2.86 -8.94
N PRO A 425 2.97 2.10 -9.37
CA PRO A 425 3.45 2.16 -10.74
C PRO A 425 2.35 2.03 -11.81
N PHE A 426 1.31 1.23 -11.55
CA PHE A 426 0.19 1.09 -12.47
C PHE A 426 -0.65 2.37 -12.61
N PHE A 427 -0.69 3.23 -11.61
CA PHE A 427 -1.54 4.43 -11.58
C PHE A 427 -0.97 5.61 -12.39
N TYR A 428 0.34 5.64 -12.65
CA TYR A 428 0.94 6.75 -13.37
C TYR A 428 0.41 6.89 -14.78
N GLY A 429 -0.03 8.11 -15.11
CA GLY A 429 -0.67 8.44 -16.37
C GLY A 429 -2.09 7.88 -16.55
N ARG A 430 -2.75 7.46 -15.45
CA ARG A 430 -4.11 6.91 -15.47
C ARG A 430 -5.03 7.62 -14.49
N TYR A 431 -6.33 7.49 -14.79
CA TYR A 431 -7.42 7.70 -13.85
C TYR A 431 -7.91 6.34 -13.41
N VAL A 432 -7.72 6.01 -12.13
CA VAL A 432 -8.17 4.74 -11.54
C VAL A 432 -9.32 5.03 -10.60
N TYR A 433 -10.45 4.41 -10.86
CA TYR A 433 -11.72 4.60 -10.18
C TYR A 433 -11.97 3.45 -9.21
N TYR A 434 -12.48 3.77 -8.02
CA TYR A 434 -12.95 2.80 -7.03
C TYR A 434 -14.38 3.15 -6.65
N GLY A 435 -15.35 2.36 -7.11
CA GLY A 435 -16.75 2.46 -6.66
C GLY A 435 -16.96 1.69 -5.38
N PHE A 436 -17.49 2.38 -4.35
CA PHE A 436 -17.65 1.78 -3.02
C PHE A 436 -18.83 0.82 -2.97
N ASP A 437 -18.72 -0.20 -2.13
CA ASP A 437 -19.83 -1.07 -1.77
C ASP A 437 -20.87 -0.28 -0.94
N LYS A 438 -22.00 0.02 -1.55
CA LYS A 438 -23.15 0.64 -0.87
C LYS A 438 -24.17 -0.38 -0.37
N THR A 439 -24.02 -1.66 -0.71
CA THR A 439 -24.99 -2.70 -0.31
C THR A 439 -25.03 -2.88 1.21
N ALA A 440 -23.89 -2.75 1.88
CA ALA A 440 -23.77 -2.80 3.32
C ALA A 440 -24.50 -1.65 4.05
N THR A 441 -24.80 -0.55 3.34
CA THR A 441 -25.51 0.63 3.86
C THR A 441 -26.93 0.80 3.27
N GLY A 442 -27.44 -0.23 2.61
CA GLY A 442 -28.80 -0.23 2.02
C GLY A 442 -28.88 0.39 0.62
N GLY A 443 -27.77 0.72 -0.01
CA GLY A 443 -27.70 1.13 -1.41
C GLY A 443 -27.63 -0.06 -2.38
N THR A 444 -27.54 0.24 -3.68
CA THR A 444 -27.51 -0.76 -4.75
C THR A 444 -26.17 -0.89 -5.46
N GLN A 445 -25.25 0.06 -5.25
CA GLN A 445 -23.94 0.00 -5.88
C GLN A 445 -23.11 -1.13 -5.28
N THR A 446 -22.69 -2.07 -6.13
CA THR A 446 -21.71 -3.10 -5.81
C THR A 446 -20.28 -2.57 -6.02
N PRO A 447 -19.28 -3.12 -5.33
CA PRO A 447 -17.91 -2.65 -5.45
C PRO A 447 -17.33 -2.92 -6.85
N TYR A 448 -16.52 -1.97 -7.32
CA TYR A 448 -15.82 -2.09 -8.60
C TYR A 448 -14.55 -1.24 -8.61
N PHE A 449 -13.62 -1.57 -9.48
CA PHE A 449 -12.62 -0.63 -9.96
C PHE A 449 -12.74 -0.43 -11.49
N ALA A 450 -12.18 0.69 -12.00
CA ALA A 450 -12.17 0.97 -13.44
C ALA A 450 -10.94 1.83 -13.82
N PHE A 451 -10.50 1.73 -15.10
CA PHE A 451 -9.39 2.54 -15.63
C PHE A 451 -9.44 2.67 -17.16
#